data_5eb471954391709f5c432764b59aa694
#
_entry.id   5eb471954391709f5c432764b59aa694
#
_cell.length_a   1.000
_cell.length_b   1.000
_cell.length_c   1.000
_cell.angle_alpha   90.00
_cell.angle_beta   90.00
_cell.angle_gamma   90.00
#
_symmetry.space_group_name_H-M   'P 1'
#
loop_
_entity.id
_entity.type
_entity.pdbx_description
1 polymer ?
#
loop_
_entity_poly.entity_id
_entity_poly.type
_entity_poly.pdbx_seq_one_letter_code
_entity_poly.pdbx_strand_id
1 'polypeptide(L)'
;EDAAVKVTLKGLKGGHSGIEINEGRANANKCMVRFVREAISELDARLASWQGGNMRNAIPFQAQVVLTLPKENVEALNDMVADWKDEICDEFNGIENIENIEFFTENVETPATEVPAEIQDNLVDAIYACHDGVLRMAPSMPGIVETSSNLAIIEIGGGKAAIKILARSSHEYYKMYLATMMESCFNMAGMKVE
;
A
#
# COMPACT_ATOMS: atom_id res chain seq x y z
N GLU A 1 -16.98 -5.93 -22.60
CA GLU A 1 -16.19 -4.69 -22.77
C GLU A 1 -15.65 -4.26 -21.43
N ASP A 2 -14.33 -4.07 -21.31
CA ASP A 2 -13.72 -3.67 -20.07
C ASP A 2 -13.73 -2.15 -19.94
N ALA A 3 -13.87 -1.69 -18.70
CA ALA A 3 -13.69 -0.30 -18.31
C ALA A 3 -12.33 -0.14 -17.60
N ALA A 4 -11.80 1.08 -17.61
CA ALA A 4 -10.62 1.43 -16.83
C ALA A 4 -10.95 2.55 -15.86
N VAL A 5 -10.58 2.37 -14.60
CA VAL A 5 -10.89 3.29 -13.51
C VAL A 5 -9.61 3.56 -12.72
N LYS A 6 -9.33 4.84 -12.53
CA LYS A 6 -8.29 5.29 -11.60
C LYS A 6 -8.92 5.49 -10.22
N VAL A 7 -8.32 4.89 -9.22
CA VAL A 7 -8.74 5.02 -7.81
C VAL A 7 -7.64 5.75 -7.06
N THR A 8 -8.01 6.83 -6.38
CA THR A 8 -7.08 7.69 -5.64
C THR A 8 -7.46 7.75 -4.17
N LEU A 9 -6.47 7.47 -3.31
CA LEU A 9 -6.53 7.73 -1.87
C LEU A 9 -5.53 8.84 -1.56
N LYS A 10 -6.00 9.93 -0.92
CA LYS A 10 -5.16 11.07 -0.53
C LYS A 10 -5.70 11.77 0.72
N GLY A 11 -4.95 12.76 1.21
CA GLY A 11 -5.33 13.55 2.37
C GLY A 11 -4.92 12.95 3.70
N LEU A 12 -4.09 11.89 3.70
CA LEU A 12 -3.48 11.36 4.91
C LEU A 12 -2.34 12.25 5.41
N LYS A 13 -2.03 12.19 6.71
CA LYS A 13 -0.98 13.02 7.32
C LYS A 13 0.42 12.72 6.79
N GLY A 14 0.73 11.46 6.55
CA GLY A 14 2.10 11.06 6.30
C GLY A 14 3.00 11.27 7.52
N GLY A 15 4.21 11.76 7.31
CA GLY A 15 5.17 12.08 8.36
C GLY A 15 6.50 11.34 8.21
N HIS A 16 7.42 11.60 9.12
CA HIS A 16 8.75 11.00 9.10
C HIS A 16 8.70 9.55 9.59
N SER A 17 9.17 8.62 8.75
CA SER A 17 9.09 7.19 9.02
C SER A 17 9.95 6.68 10.19
N GLY A 18 10.82 7.52 10.74
CA GLY A 18 11.61 7.22 11.92
C GLY A 18 11.03 7.79 13.20
N ILE A 19 10.62 9.05 13.18
CA ILE A 19 10.21 9.81 14.37
C ILE A 19 8.72 9.61 14.67
N GLU A 20 7.89 9.51 13.62
CA GLU A 20 6.43 9.49 13.74
C GLU A 20 5.83 8.10 13.41
N ILE A 21 6.67 7.09 13.19
CA ILE A 21 6.20 5.75 12.81
C ILE A 21 5.35 5.07 13.89
N ASN A 22 5.56 5.43 15.15
CA ASN A 22 4.82 4.88 16.28
C ASN A 22 3.52 5.65 16.62
N GLU A 23 3.16 6.64 15.83
CA GLU A 23 1.92 7.39 16.03
C GLU A 23 0.69 6.68 15.45
N GLY A 24 0.88 5.57 14.75
CA GLY A 24 -0.20 4.76 14.19
C GLY A 24 -0.88 5.38 12.97
N ARG A 25 -0.22 6.34 12.31
CA ARG A 25 -0.76 6.99 11.11
C ARG A 25 -0.96 6.00 9.97
N ALA A 26 -1.94 6.26 9.13
CA ALA A 26 -2.22 5.44 7.97
C ALA A 26 -1.09 5.49 6.94
N ASN A 27 -0.73 4.32 6.41
CA ASN A 27 0.11 4.18 5.23
C ASN A 27 -0.78 4.01 4.01
N ALA A 28 -0.73 4.96 3.07
CA ALA A 28 -1.60 4.97 1.90
C ALA A 28 -1.45 3.69 1.04
N ASN A 29 -0.24 3.15 0.93
CA ASN A 29 0.00 1.90 0.18
C ASN A 29 -0.64 0.69 0.87
N LYS A 30 -0.57 0.63 2.20
CA LYS A 30 -1.21 -0.44 2.98
C LYS A 30 -2.74 -0.35 2.97
N CYS A 31 -3.29 0.85 3.00
CA CYS A 31 -4.73 1.04 2.83
C CYS A 31 -5.17 0.64 1.40
N MET A 32 -4.43 1.10 0.40
CA MET A 32 -4.75 0.82 -1.00
C MET A 32 -4.69 -0.68 -1.34
N VAL A 33 -3.71 -1.42 -0.82
CA VAL A 33 -3.59 -2.84 -1.14
C VAL A 33 -4.75 -3.68 -0.62
N ARG A 34 -5.33 -3.28 0.52
CA ARG A 34 -6.52 -3.95 1.08
C ARG A 34 -7.70 -3.83 0.12
N PHE A 35 -7.94 -2.63 -0.38
CA PHE A 35 -8.96 -2.36 -1.40
C PHE A 35 -8.67 -3.11 -2.72
N VAL A 36 -7.45 -3.01 -3.24
CA VAL A 36 -7.08 -3.63 -4.53
C VAL A 36 -7.27 -5.15 -4.47
N ARG A 37 -6.87 -5.78 -3.37
CA ARG A 37 -7.03 -7.23 -3.19
C ARG A 37 -8.49 -7.65 -3.23
N GLU A 38 -9.38 -6.89 -2.58
CA GLU A 38 -10.81 -7.14 -2.60
C GLU A 38 -11.41 -6.92 -3.99
N ALA A 39 -11.04 -5.83 -4.67
CA ALA A 39 -11.51 -5.54 -6.03
C ALA A 39 -11.12 -6.65 -7.02
N ILE A 40 -9.92 -7.20 -6.90
CA ILE A 40 -9.47 -8.35 -7.73
C ILE A 40 -10.33 -9.58 -7.43
N SER A 41 -10.56 -9.88 -6.16
CA SER A 41 -11.30 -11.06 -5.72
C SER A 41 -12.79 -11.01 -6.05
N GLU A 42 -13.43 -9.86 -5.88
CA GLU A 42 -14.89 -9.72 -5.91
C GLU A 42 -15.43 -9.15 -7.24
N LEU A 43 -14.61 -8.40 -7.97
CA LEU A 43 -15.05 -7.63 -9.14
C LEU A 43 -14.31 -7.99 -10.43
N ASP A 44 -13.52 -9.06 -10.43
CA ASP A 44 -12.68 -9.46 -11.55
C ASP A 44 -11.76 -8.32 -12.04
N ALA A 45 -11.32 -7.46 -11.10
CA ALA A 45 -10.45 -6.35 -11.43
C ALA A 45 -9.03 -6.82 -11.75
N ARG A 46 -8.38 -6.08 -12.65
CA ARG A 46 -6.98 -6.29 -13.03
C ARG A 46 -6.18 -5.02 -12.73
N LEU A 47 -5.00 -5.19 -12.15
CA LEU A 47 -4.09 -4.10 -11.87
C LEU A 47 -3.33 -3.70 -13.13
N ALA A 48 -3.45 -2.43 -13.53
CA ALA A 48 -2.69 -1.89 -14.65
C ALA A 48 -1.51 -1.04 -14.18
N SER A 49 -1.70 -0.18 -13.16
CA SER A 49 -0.63 0.64 -12.61
C SER A 49 -0.86 0.97 -11.14
N TRP A 50 0.25 1.34 -10.47
CA TRP A 50 0.26 1.80 -9.08
C TRP A 50 1.31 2.89 -8.91
N GLN A 51 0.92 3.99 -8.30
CA GLN A 51 1.80 5.08 -7.89
C GLN A 51 1.47 5.42 -6.44
N GLY A 52 2.33 5.08 -5.51
CA GLY A 52 2.10 5.33 -4.09
C GLY A 52 3.36 5.73 -3.35
N GLY A 53 3.30 6.88 -2.65
CA GLY A 53 4.45 7.46 -1.98
C GLY A 53 5.45 8.13 -2.93
N ASN A 54 6.33 8.96 -2.37
CA ASN A 54 7.33 9.70 -3.14
C ASN A 54 8.71 9.79 -2.46
N MET A 55 8.81 9.44 -1.18
CA MET A 55 10.05 9.51 -0.40
C MET A 55 10.19 8.27 0.48
N ARG A 56 11.40 7.68 0.52
CA ARG A 56 11.67 6.50 1.34
C ARG A 56 11.51 6.74 2.84
N ASN A 57 11.84 7.93 3.30
CA ASN A 57 11.80 8.29 4.71
C ASN A 57 10.48 8.97 5.15
N ALA A 58 9.49 8.98 4.29
CA ALA A 58 8.16 9.50 4.59
C ALA A 58 7.12 8.37 4.57
N ILE A 59 6.19 8.40 5.53
CA ILE A 59 5.00 7.55 5.48
C ILE A 59 4.15 8.04 4.30
N PRO A 60 3.80 7.17 3.33
CA PRO A 60 3.05 7.60 2.17
C PRO A 60 1.68 8.13 2.56
N PHE A 61 1.37 9.35 2.12
CA PHE A 61 0.12 10.06 2.41
C PHE A 61 -0.88 10.01 1.26
N GLN A 62 -0.47 9.44 0.13
CA GLN A 62 -1.33 9.22 -1.03
C GLN A 62 -0.89 8.01 -1.84
N ALA A 63 -1.84 7.38 -2.50
CA ALA A 63 -1.63 6.32 -3.47
C ALA A 63 -2.73 6.36 -4.53
N GLN A 64 -2.40 5.98 -5.75
CA GLN A 64 -3.36 5.81 -6.83
C GLN A 64 -3.08 4.55 -7.61
N VAL A 65 -4.12 3.89 -8.05
CA VAL A 65 -4.06 2.71 -8.92
C VAL A 65 -4.95 2.90 -10.13
N VAL A 66 -4.61 2.26 -11.23
CA VAL A 66 -5.52 2.08 -12.36
C VAL A 66 -5.89 0.60 -12.41
N LEU A 67 -7.18 0.35 -12.40
CA LEU A 67 -7.77 -0.98 -12.52
C LEU A 67 -8.55 -1.07 -13.83
N THR A 68 -8.49 -2.23 -14.48
CA THR A 68 -9.43 -2.61 -15.53
C THR A 68 -10.37 -3.66 -14.97
N LEU A 69 -11.64 -3.63 -15.38
CA LEU A 69 -12.66 -4.56 -14.88
C LEU A 69 -13.82 -4.63 -15.88
N PRO A 70 -14.68 -5.67 -15.80
CA PRO A 70 -15.91 -5.71 -16.55
C PRO A 70 -16.75 -4.45 -16.33
N LYS A 71 -17.26 -3.86 -17.39
CA LYS A 71 -17.99 -2.60 -17.35
C LYS A 71 -19.19 -2.62 -16.40
N GLU A 72 -19.86 -3.75 -16.31
CA GLU A 72 -20.98 -3.99 -15.40
C GLU A 72 -20.58 -3.91 -13.92
N ASN A 73 -19.30 -4.07 -13.58
CA ASN A 73 -18.80 -4.04 -12.21
C ASN A 73 -18.33 -2.64 -11.74
N VAL A 74 -18.38 -1.62 -12.63
CA VAL A 74 -17.90 -0.26 -12.29
C VAL A 74 -18.71 0.37 -11.16
N GLU A 75 -20.04 0.19 -11.14
CA GLU A 75 -20.88 0.71 -10.06
C GLU A 75 -20.55 0.05 -8.73
N ALA A 76 -20.36 -1.28 -8.72
CA ALA A 76 -19.92 -2.01 -7.53
C ALA A 76 -18.54 -1.58 -7.05
N LEU A 77 -17.62 -1.23 -7.97
CA LEU A 77 -16.32 -0.66 -7.60
C LEU A 77 -16.47 0.70 -6.91
N ASN A 78 -17.35 1.56 -7.40
CA ASN A 78 -17.61 2.85 -6.77
C ASN A 78 -18.18 2.68 -5.35
N ASP A 79 -19.09 1.75 -5.17
CA ASP A 79 -19.65 1.42 -3.85
C ASP A 79 -18.57 0.88 -2.92
N MET A 80 -17.71 -0.02 -3.41
CA MET A 80 -16.59 -0.57 -2.65
C MET A 80 -15.60 0.53 -2.21
N VAL A 81 -15.30 1.50 -3.07
CA VAL A 81 -14.45 2.66 -2.72
C VAL A 81 -15.09 3.51 -1.61
N ALA A 82 -16.40 3.74 -1.67
CA ALA A 82 -17.13 4.46 -0.63
C ALA A 82 -17.08 3.70 0.72
N ASP A 83 -17.30 2.40 0.70
CA ASP A 83 -17.23 1.55 1.89
C ASP A 83 -15.81 1.56 2.50
N TRP A 84 -14.78 1.41 1.69
CA TRP A 84 -13.39 1.48 2.15
C TRP A 84 -13.00 2.85 2.69
N LYS A 85 -13.56 3.93 2.14
CA LYS A 85 -13.37 5.27 2.71
C LYS A 85 -13.91 5.33 4.14
N ASP A 86 -15.11 4.82 4.36
CA ASP A 86 -15.73 4.80 5.69
C ASP A 86 -14.93 3.93 6.66
N GLU A 87 -14.48 2.75 6.23
CA GLU A 87 -13.62 1.85 7.03
C GLU A 87 -12.29 2.52 7.42
N ILE A 88 -11.60 3.17 6.48
CA ILE A 88 -10.35 3.88 6.75
C ILE A 88 -10.59 5.05 7.73
N CYS A 89 -11.67 5.80 7.55
CA CYS A 89 -12.02 6.88 8.45
C CYS A 89 -12.33 6.39 9.87
N ASP A 90 -12.99 5.27 10.00
CA ASP A 90 -13.29 4.66 11.31
C ASP A 90 -12.00 4.12 11.96
N GLU A 91 -11.19 3.36 11.23
CA GLU A 91 -9.93 2.76 11.71
C GLU A 91 -8.95 3.82 12.24
N PHE A 92 -8.83 4.95 11.54
CA PHE A 92 -7.87 6.01 11.86
C PHE A 92 -8.49 7.21 12.56
N ASN A 93 -9.71 7.08 13.09
CA ASN A 93 -10.36 8.13 13.86
C ASN A 93 -9.54 8.46 15.11
N GLY A 94 -9.29 9.77 15.31
CA GLY A 94 -8.44 10.25 16.41
C GLY A 94 -6.93 10.24 16.10
N ILE A 95 -6.51 9.69 14.96
CA ILE A 95 -5.11 9.66 14.49
C ILE A 95 -4.95 10.54 13.26
N GLU A 96 -5.77 10.32 12.24
CA GLU A 96 -5.80 11.10 11.01
C GLU A 96 -6.80 12.26 11.08
N ASN A 97 -6.65 13.24 10.18
CA ASN A 97 -7.66 14.27 9.94
C ASN A 97 -8.71 13.72 8.98
N ILE A 98 -9.76 13.11 9.53
CA ILE A 98 -10.74 12.33 8.75
C ILE A 98 -11.41 13.16 7.66
N GLU A 99 -11.72 14.43 7.94
CA GLU A 99 -12.34 15.36 6.98
C GLU A 99 -11.45 15.65 5.77
N ASN A 100 -10.15 15.38 5.83
CA ASN A 100 -9.21 15.58 4.73
C ASN A 100 -9.03 14.32 3.88
N ILE A 101 -9.49 13.16 4.34
CA ILE A 101 -9.33 11.89 3.62
C ILE A 101 -10.27 11.87 2.43
N GLU A 102 -9.69 11.69 1.25
CA GLU A 102 -10.41 11.49 0.00
C GLU A 102 -10.07 10.12 -0.57
N PHE A 103 -11.09 9.35 -0.91
CA PHE A 103 -10.96 8.08 -1.62
C PHE A 103 -12.05 8.06 -2.70
N PHE A 104 -11.62 8.11 -3.97
CA PHE A 104 -12.55 8.34 -5.09
C PHE A 104 -12.06 7.70 -6.39
N THR A 105 -12.96 7.61 -7.34
CA THR A 105 -12.74 7.01 -8.65
C THR A 105 -12.85 8.04 -9.77
N GLU A 106 -12.13 7.79 -10.86
CA GLU A 106 -12.23 8.52 -12.12
C GLU A 106 -12.17 7.53 -13.28
N ASN A 107 -13.07 7.66 -14.25
CA ASN A 107 -12.95 6.89 -15.49
C ASN A 107 -11.76 7.40 -16.28
N VAL A 108 -10.95 6.47 -16.81
CA VAL A 108 -9.77 6.77 -17.60
C VAL A 108 -9.77 5.97 -18.90
N GLU A 109 -8.91 6.34 -19.83
CA GLU A 109 -8.69 5.54 -21.03
C GLU A 109 -8.09 4.18 -20.67
N THR A 110 -8.47 3.16 -21.44
CA THR A 110 -7.94 1.81 -21.25
C THR A 110 -6.42 1.82 -21.38
N PRO A 111 -5.68 1.37 -20.35
CA PRO A 111 -4.23 1.35 -20.38
C PRO A 111 -3.73 0.35 -21.44
N ALA A 112 -2.53 0.63 -21.97
CA ALA A 112 -1.90 -0.24 -22.96
C ALA A 112 -1.45 -1.59 -22.38
N THR A 113 -1.19 -1.63 -21.08
CA THR A 113 -0.69 -2.84 -20.39
C THR A 113 -1.35 -3.01 -19.03
N GLU A 114 -1.45 -4.26 -18.60
CA GLU A 114 -1.85 -4.67 -17.25
C GLU A 114 -0.73 -5.52 -16.64
N VAL A 115 -0.75 -5.69 -15.33
CA VAL A 115 0.09 -6.68 -14.67
C VAL A 115 -0.34 -8.08 -15.15
N PRO A 116 0.58 -8.93 -15.60
CA PRO A 116 0.24 -10.29 -16.02
C PRO A 116 -0.53 -11.05 -14.93
N ALA A 117 -1.57 -11.80 -15.31
CA ALA A 117 -2.46 -12.49 -14.39
C ALA A 117 -1.69 -13.45 -13.44
N GLU A 118 -0.70 -14.14 -13.99
CA GLU A 118 0.10 -15.13 -13.27
C GLU A 118 0.99 -14.55 -12.17
N ILE A 119 1.23 -13.24 -12.19
CA ILE A 119 2.05 -12.57 -11.16
C ILE A 119 1.25 -11.59 -10.30
N GLN A 120 0.07 -11.16 -10.74
CA GLN A 120 -0.74 -10.16 -10.06
C GLN A 120 -1.05 -10.54 -8.62
N ASP A 121 -1.58 -11.73 -8.41
CA ASP A 121 -2.02 -12.18 -7.09
C ASP A 121 -0.85 -12.27 -6.12
N ASN A 122 0.27 -12.86 -6.56
CA ASN A 122 1.49 -12.95 -5.76
C ASN A 122 2.07 -11.57 -5.41
N LEU A 123 2.06 -10.64 -6.37
CA LEU A 123 2.53 -9.26 -6.16
C LEU A 123 1.66 -8.52 -5.14
N VAL A 124 0.34 -8.59 -5.31
CA VAL A 124 -0.62 -7.94 -4.41
C VAL A 124 -0.55 -8.57 -3.02
N ASP A 125 -0.50 -9.90 -2.92
CA ASP A 125 -0.37 -10.60 -1.64
C ASP A 125 0.96 -10.27 -0.92
N ALA A 126 2.07 -10.11 -1.64
CA ALA A 126 3.34 -9.68 -1.04
C ALA A 126 3.25 -8.25 -0.47
N ILE A 127 2.64 -7.32 -1.20
CA ILE A 127 2.41 -5.95 -0.70
C ILE A 127 1.47 -5.97 0.51
N TYR A 128 0.45 -6.82 0.49
CA TYR A 128 -0.48 -6.99 1.61
C TYR A 128 0.22 -7.55 2.84
N ALA A 129 1.03 -8.60 2.69
CA ALA A 129 1.64 -9.35 3.77
C ALA A 129 2.91 -8.71 4.34
N CYS A 130 3.64 -7.90 3.57
CA CYS A 130 4.90 -7.32 4.03
C CYS A 130 4.70 -6.46 5.28
N HIS A 131 5.66 -6.54 6.20
CA HIS A 131 5.63 -5.75 7.43
C HIS A 131 5.68 -4.24 7.14
N ASP A 132 4.89 -3.46 7.86
CA ASP A 132 4.91 -2.01 7.87
C ASP A 132 4.64 -1.49 9.29
N GLY A 133 5.37 -0.45 9.70
CA GLY A 133 5.23 0.13 11.02
C GLY A 133 6.26 -0.39 12.03
N VAL A 134 5.91 -0.32 13.31
CA VAL A 134 6.80 -0.76 14.41
C VAL A 134 6.82 -2.28 14.49
N LEU A 135 8.04 -2.85 14.44
CA LEU A 135 8.26 -4.27 14.72
C LEU A 135 8.58 -4.49 16.20
N ARG A 136 9.41 -3.62 16.78
CA ARG A 136 9.82 -3.74 18.18
C ARG A 136 10.08 -2.38 18.81
N MET A 137 9.59 -2.20 20.04
CA MET A 137 9.97 -1.07 20.89
C MET A 137 11.27 -1.39 21.64
N ALA A 138 12.05 -0.38 21.97
CA ALA A 138 13.29 -0.56 22.71
C ALA A 138 13.03 -1.06 24.14
N PRO A 139 13.51 -2.27 24.52
CA PRO A 139 13.19 -2.84 25.82
C PRO A 139 13.72 -2.03 27.02
N SER A 140 14.82 -1.32 26.84
CA SER A 140 15.48 -0.53 27.89
C SER A 140 15.13 0.95 27.87
N MET A 141 14.36 1.41 26.88
CA MET A 141 13.99 2.83 26.71
C MET A 141 12.49 2.96 26.37
N PRO A 142 11.62 3.04 27.37
CA PRO A 142 10.19 3.17 27.15
C PRO A 142 9.83 4.32 26.21
N GLY A 143 8.92 4.06 25.25
CA GLY A 143 8.46 5.04 24.28
C GLY A 143 9.37 5.21 23.05
N ILE A 144 10.52 4.54 23.01
CA ILE A 144 11.44 4.59 21.87
C ILE A 144 11.25 3.37 20.96
N VAL A 145 11.12 3.62 19.65
CA VAL A 145 11.08 2.57 18.63
C VAL A 145 12.49 2.04 18.41
N GLU A 146 12.68 0.73 18.57
CA GLU A 146 13.94 0.08 18.22
C GLU A 146 14.00 -0.29 16.75
N THR A 147 12.94 -0.96 16.24
CA THR A 147 12.91 -1.55 14.90
C THR A 147 11.58 -1.25 14.24
N SER A 148 11.65 -0.75 13.02
CA SER A 148 10.47 -0.41 12.21
C SER A 148 10.74 -0.53 10.73
N SER A 149 9.67 -0.64 9.94
CA SER A 149 9.72 -0.54 8.48
C SER A 149 8.66 0.43 7.97
N ASN A 150 8.92 0.97 6.79
CA ASN A 150 8.01 1.84 6.07
C ASN A 150 7.89 1.33 4.63
N LEU A 151 6.72 0.86 4.24
CA LEU A 151 6.38 0.57 2.85
C LEU A 151 6.21 1.92 2.14
N ALA A 152 7.32 2.46 1.62
CA ALA A 152 7.43 3.86 1.29
C ALA A 152 6.95 4.19 -0.12
N ILE A 153 7.38 3.41 -1.11
CA ILE A 153 7.12 3.73 -2.52
C ILE A 153 6.72 2.45 -3.26
N ILE A 154 5.64 2.54 -4.01
CA ILE A 154 5.23 1.52 -4.98
C ILE A 154 5.07 2.20 -6.33
N GLU A 155 5.76 1.68 -7.33
CA GLU A 155 5.69 2.10 -8.73
C GLU A 155 5.48 0.86 -9.60
N ILE A 156 4.29 0.69 -10.15
CA ILE A 156 3.93 -0.41 -11.04
C ILE A 156 3.33 0.16 -12.31
N GLY A 157 3.76 -0.33 -13.45
CA GLY A 157 3.24 0.08 -14.76
C GLY A 157 4.28 -0.12 -15.86
N GLY A 158 3.82 -0.18 -17.11
CA GLY A 158 4.69 -0.28 -18.28
C GLY A 158 5.60 -1.52 -18.27
N GLY A 159 5.13 -2.64 -17.72
CA GLY A 159 5.88 -3.89 -17.63
C GLY A 159 6.93 -3.93 -16.51
N LYS A 160 6.90 -3.00 -15.57
CA LYS A 160 7.84 -2.91 -14.44
C LYS A 160 7.09 -2.78 -13.12
N ALA A 161 7.67 -3.35 -12.07
CA ALA A 161 7.24 -3.15 -10.70
C ALA A 161 8.45 -2.85 -9.81
N ALA A 162 8.39 -1.79 -9.03
CA ALA A 162 9.41 -1.41 -8.06
C ALA A 162 8.75 -1.06 -6.73
N ILE A 163 9.20 -1.70 -5.66
CA ILE A 163 8.72 -1.46 -4.29
C ILE A 163 9.92 -1.09 -3.44
N LYS A 164 9.83 0.05 -2.74
CA LYS A 164 10.90 0.53 -1.88
C LYS A 164 10.41 0.57 -0.43
N ILE A 165 11.13 -0.13 0.42
CA ILE A 165 10.87 -0.24 1.85
C ILE A 165 12.09 0.30 2.59
N LEU A 166 11.86 1.15 3.59
CA LEU A 166 12.90 1.63 4.48
C LEU A 166 12.78 0.93 5.82
N ALA A 167 13.76 0.08 6.14
CA ALA A 167 13.88 -0.55 7.45
C ALA A 167 14.86 0.22 8.33
N ARG A 168 14.53 0.36 9.61
CA ARG A 168 15.36 1.02 10.63
C ARG A 168 15.45 0.15 11.89
N SER A 169 16.64 0.06 12.47
CA SER A 169 16.81 -0.52 13.79
C SER A 169 18.08 0.00 14.46
N SER A 170 18.01 0.23 15.76
CA SER A 170 19.18 0.47 16.62
C SER A 170 19.82 -0.84 17.10
N HIS A 171 19.22 -1.99 16.79
CA HIS A 171 19.71 -3.31 17.17
C HIS A 171 20.09 -4.09 15.90
N GLU A 172 21.37 -4.46 15.78
CA GLU A 172 21.90 -5.06 14.54
C GLU A 172 21.21 -6.37 14.15
N TYR A 173 20.95 -7.26 15.10
CA TYR A 173 20.22 -8.50 14.84
C TYR A 173 18.82 -8.25 14.31
N TYR A 174 18.05 -7.35 14.93
CA TYR A 174 16.70 -7.04 14.49
C TYR A 174 16.67 -6.30 13.15
N LYS A 175 17.68 -5.51 12.84
CA LYS A 175 17.84 -4.91 11.50
C LYS A 175 17.91 -5.99 10.44
N MET A 176 18.79 -6.98 10.65
CA MET A 176 18.97 -8.09 9.71
C MET A 176 17.75 -9.01 9.68
N TYR A 177 17.12 -9.25 10.83
CA TYR A 177 15.88 -10.02 10.90
C TYR A 177 14.75 -9.39 10.08
N LEU A 178 14.54 -8.08 10.23
CA LEU A 178 13.53 -7.36 9.44
C LEU A 178 13.87 -7.35 7.95
N ALA A 179 15.10 -7.10 7.57
CA ALA A 179 15.54 -7.16 6.17
C ALA A 179 15.30 -8.55 5.56
N THR A 180 15.65 -9.62 6.26
CA THR A 180 15.42 -10.99 5.81
C THR A 180 13.91 -11.33 5.74
N MET A 181 13.12 -10.81 6.66
CA MET A 181 11.64 -10.95 6.61
C MET A 181 11.08 -10.34 5.32
N MET A 182 11.52 -9.13 4.93
CA MET A 182 11.11 -8.48 3.69
C MET A 182 11.60 -9.25 2.47
N GLU A 183 12.87 -9.65 2.46
CA GLU A 183 13.44 -10.46 1.39
C GLU A 183 12.65 -11.76 1.19
N SER A 184 12.35 -12.47 2.26
CA SER A 184 11.57 -13.71 2.22
C SER A 184 10.16 -13.48 1.65
N CYS A 185 9.48 -12.41 2.08
CA CYS A 185 8.14 -12.06 1.62
C CYS A 185 8.12 -11.85 0.10
N PHE A 186 9.00 -11.03 -0.43
CA PHE A 186 9.02 -10.71 -1.87
C PHE A 186 9.63 -11.81 -2.72
N ASN A 187 10.59 -12.58 -2.21
CA ASN A 187 11.11 -13.77 -2.92
C ASN A 187 10.03 -14.84 -3.10
N MET A 188 9.17 -15.07 -2.09
CA MET A 188 8.03 -15.99 -2.23
C MET A 188 7.05 -15.53 -3.33
N ALA A 189 6.95 -14.25 -3.59
CA ALA A 189 6.14 -13.69 -4.67
C ALA A 189 6.86 -13.69 -6.04
N GLY A 190 8.08 -14.23 -6.11
CA GLY A 190 8.87 -14.30 -7.35
C GLY A 190 9.56 -12.98 -7.72
N MET A 191 9.67 -12.04 -6.80
CA MET A 191 10.34 -10.76 -7.01
C MET A 191 11.82 -10.84 -6.62
N LYS A 192 12.66 -10.07 -7.32
CA LYS A 192 14.06 -9.89 -6.96
C LYS A 192 14.17 -8.82 -5.87
N VAL A 193 14.93 -9.11 -4.83
CA VAL A 193 15.20 -8.17 -3.72
C VAL A 193 16.67 -7.74 -3.76
N GLU A 194 16.93 -6.44 -3.58
CA GLU A 194 18.26 -5.83 -3.55
C GLU A 194 18.45 -4.99 -2.28
#